data_2893e6e9619ed9c92f5173813cd8c64c
#
_entry.id   2893e6e9619ed9c92f5173813cd8c64c
#
_cell.length_a   1.000
_cell.length_b   1.000
_cell.length_c   1.000
_cell.angle_alpha   90.00
_cell.angle_beta   90.00
_cell.angle_gamma   90.00
#
_symmetry.space_group_name_H-M   'P 1'
#
loop_
_entity.id
_entity.type
_entity.pdbx_description
1 polymer ?
#
loop_
_entity_poly.entity_id
_entity_poly.type
_entity_poly.pdbx_seq_one_letter_code
_entity_poly.pdbx_strand_id
1 'polypeptide(L)'
;MIIRDVCAANPKWRAITLRYFNPAGAHPSGRMGEDPRGKPGNLLPLLAQMAVGKYREPGLKVFGNDYPTPDGTCVRDYIHILDLAEGHLNAMVALDNDATFDHAEAGHGKCRAFNLGKGVGMSVLNMIEAMRKVTGYEFPYEIVERRPGDVPDLTANPALAERELGFKATRSLDDMCRDLWNWQKNNPNGYD
;
A
#
# COMPACT_ATOMS: atom_id res chain seq x y z
N MET A 1 -5.88 12.80 16.27
CA MET A 1 -6.34 13.61 17.41
C MET A 1 -5.25 13.73 18.47
N ILE A 2 -4.88 12.72 19.23
CA ILE A 2 -3.89 12.81 20.34
C ILE A 2 -2.55 13.47 19.94
N ILE A 3 -1.94 13.08 18.80
CA ILE A 3 -0.65 13.66 18.37
C ILE A 3 -0.78 15.18 18.12
N ARG A 4 -1.87 15.61 17.51
CA ARG A 4 -2.14 17.05 17.27
C ARG A 4 -2.27 17.82 18.57
N ASP A 5 -3.01 17.26 19.54
CA ASP A 5 -3.23 17.88 20.85
C ASP A 5 -1.90 18.02 21.62
N VAL A 6 -1.02 17.01 21.54
CA VAL A 6 0.32 17.07 22.14
C VAL A 6 1.17 18.18 21.49
N CYS A 7 1.19 18.26 20.15
CA CYS A 7 1.93 19.30 19.44
C CYS A 7 1.37 20.70 19.70
N ALA A 8 0.06 20.83 19.86
CA ALA A 8 -0.58 22.11 20.21
C ALA A 8 -0.26 22.55 21.65
N ALA A 9 -0.23 21.60 22.59
CA ALA A 9 0.05 21.89 23.99
C ALA A 9 1.53 22.21 24.27
N ASN A 10 2.45 21.70 23.44
CA ASN A 10 3.88 21.92 23.64
C ASN A 10 4.59 22.23 22.31
N PRO A 11 5.01 23.50 22.09
CA PRO A 11 5.63 23.95 20.83
C PRO A 11 7.00 23.33 20.54
N LYS A 12 7.59 22.59 21.47
CA LYS A 12 8.82 21.84 21.24
C LYS A 12 8.57 20.52 20.50
N TRP A 13 7.34 20.01 20.51
CA TRP A 13 6.97 18.80 19.80
C TRP A 13 6.69 19.07 18.33
N ARG A 14 7.23 18.20 17.50
CA ARG A 14 6.98 18.15 16.05
C ARG A 14 6.50 16.77 15.68
N ALA A 15 5.56 16.68 14.78
CA ALA A 15 5.06 15.40 14.29
C ALA A 15 4.67 15.45 12.82
N ILE A 16 5.06 14.41 12.09
CA ILE A 16 4.55 14.13 10.75
C ILE A 16 3.81 12.80 10.81
N THR A 17 2.54 12.80 10.46
CA THR A 17 1.72 11.59 10.33
C THR A 17 1.63 11.19 8.87
N LEU A 18 2.04 9.96 8.56
CA LEU A 18 1.99 9.40 7.22
C LEU A 18 0.80 8.46 7.09
N ARG A 19 -0.07 8.70 6.11
CA ARG A 19 -1.22 7.84 5.79
C ARG A 19 -0.86 6.98 4.59
N TYR A 20 -0.62 5.69 4.85
CA TYR A 20 -0.34 4.73 3.79
C TYR A 20 -1.64 4.28 3.11
N PHE A 21 -1.54 4.01 1.82
CA PHE A 21 -2.58 3.29 1.10
C PHE A 21 -2.25 1.78 1.14
N ASN A 22 -2.18 1.07 0.06
CA ASN A 22 -1.90 -0.37 0.07
C ASN A 22 -0.42 -0.66 -0.24
N PRO A 23 0.46 -0.85 0.77
CA PRO A 23 1.83 -1.24 0.50
C PRO A 23 1.89 -2.59 -0.23
N ALA A 24 2.78 -2.69 -1.21
CA ALA A 24 2.90 -3.86 -2.08
C ALA A 24 4.35 -4.07 -2.52
N GLY A 25 4.64 -5.25 -3.05
CA GLY A 25 5.98 -5.59 -3.52
C GLY A 25 6.89 -6.09 -2.41
N ALA A 26 8.17 -6.18 -2.74
CA ALA A 26 9.23 -6.62 -1.86
C ALA A 26 10.55 -5.95 -2.27
N HIS A 27 11.65 -6.20 -1.57
CA HIS A 27 12.95 -5.74 -2.00
C HIS A 27 13.41 -6.55 -3.25
N PRO A 28 13.92 -5.90 -4.31
CA PRO A 28 14.29 -6.57 -5.57
C PRO A 28 15.30 -7.70 -5.43
N SER A 29 16.09 -7.68 -4.34
CA SER A 29 17.04 -8.77 -4.06
C SER A 29 16.39 -10.12 -3.76
N GLY A 30 15.07 -10.17 -3.50
CA GLY A 30 14.37 -11.38 -3.08
C GLY A 30 14.76 -11.90 -1.68
N ARG A 31 15.44 -11.07 -0.87
CA ARG A 31 15.86 -11.42 0.50
C ARG A 31 15.00 -10.79 1.60
N MET A 32 14.17 -9.82 1.24
CA MET A 32 13.30 -9.11 2.17
C MET A 32 11.93 -8.90 1.54
N GLY A 33 10.88 -9.33 2.25
CA GLY A 33 9.50 -9.21 1.82
C GLY A 33 8.54 -9.48 2.96
N GLU A 34 7.24 -9.43 2.68
CA GLU A 34 6.20 -9.68 3.66
C GLU A 34 6.06 -11.18 3.93
N ASP A 35 6.11 -11.55 5.20
CA ASP A 35 5.92 -12.94 5.67
C ASP A 35 4.78 -13.00 6.70
N PRO A 36 3.53 -13.00 6.25
CA PRO A 36 2.39 -13.04 7.15
C PRO A 36 2.27 -14.39 7.85
N ARG A 37 2.10 -14.37 9.17
CA ARG A 37 1.79 -15.58 9.93
C ARG A 37 0.34 -15.98 9.68
N GLY A 38 0.14 -17.15 9.08
CA GLY A 38 -1.18 -17.65 8.69
C GLY A 38 -1.65 -17.11 7.34
N LYS A 39 -2.99 -17.09 7.10
CA LYS A 39 -3.56 -16.61 5.84
C LYS A 39 -3.36 -15.11 5.67
N PRO A 40 -2.77 -14.65 4.56
CA PRO A 40 -2.59 -13.21 4.31
C PRO A 40 -3.91 -12.45 4.30
N GLY A 41 -3.92 -11.28 4.95
CA GLY A 41 -5.07 -10.38 4.94
C GLY A 41 -5.12 -9.48 3.70
N ASN A 42 -3.98 -9.29 3.02
CA ASN A 42 -3.84 -8.46 1.83
C ASN A 42 -3.84 -9.29 0.56
N LEU A 43 -4.34 -8.70 -0.55
CA LEU A 43 -4.53 -9.40 -1.82
C LEU A 43 -3.21 -9.92 -2.42
N LEU A 44 -2.21 -9.07 -2.59
CA LEU A 44 -0.96 -9.45 -3.27
C LEU A 44 -0.19 -10.57 -2.55
N PRO A 45 0.04 -10.51 -1.22
CA PRO A 45 0.63 -11.64 -0.50
C PRO A 45 -0.18 -12.93 -0.61
N LEU A 46 -1.52 -12.84 -0.62
CA LEU A 46 -2.38 -14.01 -0.83
C LEU A 46 -2.14 -14.61 -2.22
N LEU A 47 -2.13 -13.80 -3.28
CA LEU A 47 -1.86 -14.27 -4.64
C LEU A 47 -0.47 -14.90 -4.75
N ALA A 48 0.55 -14.30 -4.16
CA ALA A 48 1.90 -14.86 -4.17
C ALA A 48 1.97 -16.22 -3.47
N GLN A 49 1.31 -16.37 -2.33
CA GLN A 49 1.24 -17.64 -1.60
C GLN A 49 0.38 -18.70 -2.31
N MET A 50 -0.67 -18.30 -3.03
CA MET A 50 -1.41 -19.20 -3.91
C MET A 50 -0.52 -19.75 -5.04
N ALA A 51 0.28 -18.89 -5.67
CA ALA A 51 1.16 -19.28 -6.77
C ALA A 51 2.24 -20.29 -6.35
N VAL A 52 2.72 -20.25 -5.09
CA VAL A 52 3.62 -21.30 -4.55
C VAL A 52 2.88 -22.49 -3.95
N GLY A 53 1.54 -22.53 -4.04
CA GLY A 53 0.72 -23.67 -3.65
C GLY A 53 0.33 -23.75 -2.18
N LYS A 54 0.57 -22.70 -1.37
CA LYS A 54 0.17 -22.67 0.06
C LYS A 54 -1.34 -22.62 0.26
N TYR A 55 -2.07 -21.87 -0.58
CA TYR A 55 -3.53 -21.73 -0.47
C TYR A 55 -4.19 -22.06 -1.82
N ARG A 56 -4.73 -23.26 -1.93
CA ARG A 56 -5.46 -23.73 -3.13
C ARG A 56 -6.97 -23.71 -2.93
N GLU A 57 -7.42 -24.06 -1.76
CA GLU A 57 -8.83 -24.14 -1.38
C GLU A 57 -9.12 -23.24 -0.16
N PRO A 58 -10.26 -22.56 -0.13
CA PRO A 58 -11.39 -22.56 -1.06
C PRO A 58 -11.24 -21.61 -2.28
N GLY A 59 -10.04 -21.28 -2.73
CA GLY A 59 -9.82 -20.34 -3.83
C GLY A 59 -9.84 -18.87 -3.43
N LEU A 60 -9.68 -17.99 -4.41
CA LEU A 60 -9.72 -16.55 -4.24
C LEU A 60 -11.17 -16.06 -4.29
N LYS A 61 -11.56 -15.23 -3.32
CA LYS A 61 -12.87 -14.53 -3.33
C LYS A 61 -12.69 -13.10 -3.77
N VAL A 62 -13.44 -12.70 -4.81
CA VAL A 62 -13.58 -11.33 -5.27
C VAL A 62 -14.90 -10.78 -4.74
N PHE A 63 -14.83 -9.78 -3.86
CA PHE A 63 -15.99 -9.24 -3.14
C PHE A 63 -16.69 -8.15 -3.95
N GLY A 64 -17.78 -8.51 -4.61
CA GLY A 64 -18.55 -7.65 -5.50
C GLY A 64 -17.94 -7.49 -6.89
N ASN A 65 -18.83 -7.34 -7.89
CA ASN A 65 -18.49 -7.05 -9.29
C ASN A 65 -19.43 -5.99 -9.88
N ASP A 66 -20.12 -5.27 -9.01
CA ASP A 66 -21.18 -4.31 -9.35
C ASP A 66 -20.89 -2.91 -8.78
N TYR A 67 -19.62 -2.64 -8.38
CA TYR A 67 -19.18 -1.30 -8.00
C TYR A 67 -19.14 -0.36 -9.21
N PRO A 68 -19.37 0.95 -9.04
CA PRO A 68 -19.26 1.95 -10.09
C PRO A 68 -17.79 2.23 -10.45
N THR A 69 -17.09 1.18 -10.90
CA THR A 69 -15.68 1.17 -11.29
C THR A 69 -15.54 0.55 -12.68
N PRO A 70 -14.41 0.71 -13.39
CA PRO A 70 -14.29 0.24 -14.77
C PRO A 70 -14.58 -1.24 -15.00
N ASP A 71 -14.27 -2.12 -14.05
CA ASP A 71 -14.49 -3.58 -14.15
C ASP A 71 -15.46 -4.13 -13.09
N GLY A 72 -16.12 -3.24 -12.36
CA GLY A 72 -17.07 -3.59 -11.31
C GLY A 72 -16.45 -4.01 -9.98
N THR A 73 -15.13 -4.18 -9.87
CA THR A 73 -14.45 -4.54 -8.62
C THR A 73 -13.89 -3.33 -7.89
N CYS A 74 -13.62 -3.45 -6.58
CA CYS A 74 -13.06 -2.36 -5.80
C CYS A 74 -11.71 -1.88 -6.35
N VAL A 75 -11.50 -0.57 -6.31
CA VAL A 75 -10.24 0.09 -6.69
C VAL A 75 -9.49 0.52 -5.43
N ARG A 76 -8.19 0.28 -5.41
CA ARG A 76 -7.27 0.68 -4.33
C ARG A 76 -6.00 1.27 -4.92
N ASP A 77 -5.36 2.15 -4.16
CA ASP A 77 -4.04 2.68 -4.49
C ASP A 77 -2.97 1.75 -3.91
N TYR A 78 -2.19 1.11 -4.78
CA TYR A 78 -1.06 0.28 -4.38
C TYR A 78 0.24 1.07 -4.56
N ILE A 79 1.06 1.06 -3.52
CA ILE A 79 2.36 1.73 -3.49
C ILE A 79 3.45 0.70 -3.24
N HIS A 80 4.54 0.76 -4.01
CA HIS A 80 5.68 -0.12 -3.78
C HIS A 80 6.30 0.14 -2.40
N ILE A 81 6.64 -0.93 -1.68
CA ILE A 81 7.18 -0.82 -0.31
C ILE A 81 8.45 0.03 -0.23
N LEU A 82 9.28 0.05 -1.28
CA LEU A 82 10.47 0.90 -1.33
C LEU A 82 10.12 2.39 -1.54
N ASP A 83 9.09 2.71 -2.36
CA ASP A 83 8.61 4.09 -2.48
C ASP A 83 8.06 4.57 -1.13
N LEU A 84 7.33 3.70 -0.43
CA LEU A 84 6.85 3.99 0.91
C LEU A 84 8.00 4.24 1.89
N ALA A 85 9.06 3.42 1.87
CA ALA A 85 10.25 3.61 2.70
C ALA A 85 10.96 4.94 2.39
N GLU A 86 11.11 5.29 1.12
CA GLU A 86 11.65 6.59 0.69
C GLU A 86 10.78 7.75 1.22
N GLY A 87 9.46 7.62 1.20
CA GLY A 87 8.55 8.60 1.80
C GLY A 87 8.77 8.80 3.30
N HIS A 88 9.13 7.75 4.04
CA HIS A 88 9.50 7.88 5.46
C HIS A 88 10.82 8.65 5.64
N LEU A 89 11.83 8.35 4.81
CA LEU A 89 13.10 9.08 4.88
C LEU A 89 12.90 10.57 4.56
N ASN A 90 12.11 10.89 3.54
CA ASN A 90 11.78 12.28 3.22
C ASN A 90 11.05 12.97 4.38
N ALA A 91 10.11 12.28 5.04
CA ALA A 91 9.41 12.81 6.19
C ALA A 91 10.35 13.02 7.40
N MET A 92 11.33 12.15 7.61
CA MET A 92 12.35 12.33 8.67
C MET A 92 13.19 13.58 8.41
N VAL A 93 13.63 13.81 7.18
CA VAL A 93 14.37 15.03 6.81
C VAL A 93 13.50 16.28 7.00
N ALA A 94 12.23 16.21 6.58
CA ALA A 94 11.28 17.31 6.72
C ALA A 94 10.94 17.62 8.19
N LEU A 95 11.03 16.63 9.09
CA LEU A 95 10.76 16.80 10.51
C LEU A 95 11.74 17.77 11.18
N ASP A 96 12.98 17.85 10.70
CA ASP A 96 14.01 18.75 11.21
C ASP A 96 13.93 20.17 10.60
N ASN A 97 13.10 20.37 9.57
CA ASN A 97 12.92 21.64 8.91
C ASN A 97 11.69 22.39 9.44
N ASP A 98 11.89 23.54 10.09
CA ASP A 98 10.80 24.36 10.63
C ASP A 98 9.80 24.81 9.56
N ALA A 99 10.25 25.11 8.34
CA ALA A 99 9.40 25.54 7.23
C ALA A 99 8.34 24.47 6.84
N THR A 100 8.59 23.20 7.14
CA THR A 100 7.59 22.13 6.95
C THR A 100 6.29 22.41 7.72
N PHE A 101 6.38 23.15 8.84
CA PHE A 101 5.26 23.42 9.73
C PHE A 101 4.60 24.79 9.54
N ASP A 102 5.12 25.64 8.64
CA ASP A 102 4.56 26.97 8.37
C ASP A 102 3.11 26.92 7.87
N HIS A 103 2.73 25.79 7.24
CA HIS A 103 1.38 25.51 6.76
C HIS A 103 0.63 24.49 7.61
N ALA A 104 1.00 24.32 8.89
CA ALA A 104 0.23 23.49 9.81
C ALA A 104 -1.18 24.10 10.02
N GLU A 105 -2.19 23.23 10.12
CA GLU A 105 -3.56 23.66 10.38
C GLU A 105 -3.65 24.41 11.74
N ALA A 106 -4.43 25.48 11.77
CA ALA A 106 -4.62 26.26 12.99
C ALA A 106 -5.07 25.37 14.16
N GLY A 107 -4.44 25.56 15.32
CA GLY A 107 -4.70 24.75 16.52
C GLY A 107 -4.03 23.39 16.59
N HIS A 108 -3.27 22.97 15.55
CA HIS A 108 -2.60 21.66 15.53
C HIS A 108 -1.11 21.71 15.95
N GLY A 109 -0.59 22.90 16.31
CA GLY A 109 0.84 23.06 16.60
C GLY A 109 1.71 22.61 15.41
N LYS A 110 2.93 22.16 15.67
CA LYS A 110 3.84 21.64 14.63
C LYS A 110 3.49 20.19 14.26
N CYS A 111 2.26 19.96 13.78
CA CYS A 111 1.79 18.65 13.34
C CYS A 111 1.27 18.71 11.90
N ARG A 112 1.85 17.89 11.01
CA ARG A 112 1.45 17.77 9.60
C ARG A 112 1.04 16.34 9.25
N ALA A 113 0.17 16.19 8.27
CA ALA A 113 -0.25 14.87 7.77
C ALA A 113 -0.08 14.79 6.26
N PHE A 114 0.50 13.69 5.78
CA PHE A 114 0.76 13.46 4.35
C PHE A 114 0.24 12.09 3.93
N ASN A 115 -0.35 12.02 2.74
CA ASN A 115 -0.73 10.75 2.13
C ASN A 115 0.45 10.21 1.34
N LEU A 116 0.80 8.94 1.58
CA LEU A 116 1.78 8.20 0.81
C LEU A 116 1.07 7.13 -0.02
N GLY A 117 0.82 7.45 -1.26
CA GLY A 117 0.21 6.61 -2.28
C GLY A 117 0.78 6.97 -3.65
N LYS A 118 0.37 6.24 -4.67
CA LYS A 118 0.80 6.45 -6.05
C LYS A 118 -0.08 7.49 -6.79
N GLY A 119 -1.29 7.75 -6.28
CA GLY A 119 -2.28 8.57 -6.96
C GLY A 119 -2.94 7.88 -8.16
N VAL A 120 -2.78 6.56 -8.28
CA VAL A 120 -3.35 5.76 -9.37
C VAL A 120 -4.08 4.57 -8.76
N GLY A 121 -5.39 4.50 -9.00
CA GLY A 121 -6.22 3.39 -8.56
C GLY A 121 -6.02 2.14 -9.42
N MET A 122 -6.02 0.98 -8.80
CA MET A 122 -5.91 -0.34 -9.44
C MET A 122 -7.01 -1.24 -8.90
N SER A 123 -7.75 -1.90 -9.79
CA SER A 123 -8.85 -2.79 -9.40
C SER A 123 -8.34 -4.15 -8.93
N VAL A 124 -9.21 -4.92 -8.28
CA VAL A 124 -8.89 -6.29 -7.87
C VAL A 124 -8.52 -7.15 -9.09
N LEU A 125 -9.25 -7.02 -10.20
CA LEU A 125 -8.97 -7.78 -11.42
C LEU A 125 -7.65 -7.34 -12.07
N ASN A 126 -7.29 -6.06 -12.05
CA ASN A 126 -5.96 -5.60 -12.49
C ASN A 126 -4.83 -6.28 -11.71
N MET A 127 -4.99 -6.43 -10.39
CA MET A 127 -3.99 -7.06 -9.54
C MET A 127 -3.85 -8.56 -9.84
N ILE A 128 -4.96 -9.26 -10.05
CA ILE A 128 -4.97 -10.67 -10.44
C ILE A 128 -4.25 -10.86 -11.77
N GLU A 129 -4.58 -10.04 -12.77
CA GLU A 129 -3.97 -10.12 -14.10
C GLU A 129 -2.47 -9.82 -14.08
N ALA A 130 -2.04 -8.80 -13.32
CA ALA A 130 -0.62 -8.48 -13.16
C ALA A 130 0.15 -9.64 -12.51
N MET A 131 -0.42 -10.26 -11.47
CA MET A 131 0.21 -11.43 -10.83
C MET A 131 0.21 -12.65 -11.74
N ARG A 132 -0.85 -12.88 -12.55
CA ARG A 132 -0.88 -13.95 -13.57
C ARG A 132 0.28 -13.83 -14.55
N LYS A 133 0.53 -12.62 -15.07
CA LYS A 133 1.64 -12.37 -16.01
C LYS A 133 3.01 -12.72 -15.42
N VAL A 134 3.22 -12.40 -14.14
CA VAL A 134 4.52 -12.58 -13.49
C VAL A 134 4.74 -14.01 -13.01
N THR A 135 3.69 -14.68 -12.54
CA THR A 135 3.79 -16.02 -11.93
C THR A 135 3.52 -17.17 -12.90
N GLY A 136 2.75 -16.91 -13.96
CA GLY A 136 2.19 -17.94 -14.85
C GLY A 136 1.07 -18.78 -14.20
N TYR A 137 0.59 -18.41 -13.01
CA TYR A 137 -0.49 -19.10 -12.31
C TYR A 137 -1.84 -18.43 -12.62
N GLU A 138 -2.89 -19.22 -12.87
CA GLU A 138 -4.18 -18.73 -13.38
C GLU A 138 -5.09 -18.06 -12.34
N PHE A 139 -4.83 -18.22 -11.06
CA PHE A 139 -5.63 -17.64 -9.97
C PHE A 139 -7.15 -17.84 -10.14
N PRO A 140 -7.66 -19.07 -10.00
CA PRO A 140 -9.09 -19.30 -10.03
C PRO A 140 -9.76 -18.51 -8.89
N TYR A 141 -10.83 -17.79 -9.22
CA TYR A 141 -11.58 -16.99 -8.25
C TYR A 141 -13.09 -17.15 -8.45
N GLU A 142 -13.84 -16.92 -7.37
CA GLU A 142 -15.28 -16.76 -7.38
C GLU A 142 -15.67 -15.33 -7.02
N ILE A 143 -16.71 -14.82 -7.64
CA ILE A 143 -17.31 -13.55 -7.29
C ILE A 143 -18.33 -13.83 -6.18
N VAL A 144 -18.19 -13.12 -5.06
CA VAL A 144 -19.09 -13.22 -3.92
C VAL A 144 -19.71 -11.86 -3.62
N GLU A 145 -20.69 -11.82 -2.69
CA GLU A 145 -21.31 -10.58 -2.25
C GLU A 145 -20.29 -9.55 -1.75
N ARG A 146 -20.64 -8.25 -1.88
CA ARG A 146 -19.83 -7.15 -1.37
C ARG A 146 -19.53 -7.34 0.11
N ARG A 147 -18.32 -7.05 0.51
CA ARG A 147 -17.93 -7.02 1.91
C ARG A 147 -18.48 -5.74 2.56
N PRO A 148 -19.16 -5.81 3.74
CA PRO A 148 -19.63 -4.63 4.44
C PRO A 148 -18.49 -3.63 4.71
N GLY A 149 -18.74 -2.34 4.39
CA GLY A 149 -17.78 -1.27 4.61
C GLY A 149 -16.76 -1.05 3.47
N ASP A 150 -16.74 -1.88 2.44
CA ASP A 150 -15.90 -1.62 1.27
C ASP A 150 -16.42 -0.43 0.47
N VAL A 151 -15.54 0.53 0.20
CA VAL A 151 -15.80 1.66 -0.70
C VAL A 151 -15.37 1.30 -2.13
N PRO A 152 -16.07 1.82 -3.16
CA PRO A 152 -15.76 1.52 -4.56
C PRO A 152 -14.33 1.86 -4.95
N ASP A 153 -13.87 3.05 -4.57
CA ASP A 153 -12.54 3.58 -4.90
C ASP A 153 -11.92 4.25 -3.66
N LEU A 154 -10.68 3.87 -3.39
CA LEU A 154 -9.84 4.48 -2.36
C LEU A 154 -8.46 4.76 -2.97
N THR A 155 -8.38 5.86 -3.74
CA THR A 155 -7.15 6.33 -4.38
C THR A 155 -6.59 7.53 -3.61
N ALA A 156 -5.28 7.59 -3.44
CA ALA A 156 -4.58 8.66 -2.77
C ALA A 156 -4.61 9.95 -3.58
N ASN A 157 -4.59 11.08 -2.88
CA ASN A 157 -4.06 12.31 -3.44
C ASN A 157 -2.69 12.57 -2.78
N PRO A 158 -1.57 12.29 -3.45
CA PRO A 158 -0.21 12.46 -2.92
C PRO A 158 0.35 13.88 -3.14
N ALA A 159 -0.35 14.77 -3.83
CA ALA A 159 0.17 16.08 -4.28
C ALA A 159 0.82 16.91 -3.17
N LEU A 160 0.31 16.82 -1.92
CA LEU A 160 0.89 17.50 -0.79
C LEU A 160 2.28 16.91 -0.43
N ALA A 161 2.39 15.59 -0.39
CA ALA A 161 3.65 14.90 -0.10
C ALA A 161 4.68 15.14 -1.22
N GLU A 162 4.24 15.16 -2.47
CA GLU A 162 5.10 15.47 -3.62
C GLU A 162 5.69 16.88 -3.51
N ARG A 163 4.85 17.87 -3.22
CA ARG A 163 5.27 19.27 -3.16
C ARG A 163 6.15 19.58 -1.93
N GLU A 164 5.81 19.05 -0.77
CA GLU A 164 6.41 19.47 0.50
C GLU A 164 7.46 18.50 1.05
N LEU A 165 7.36 17.21 0.71
CA LEU A 165 8.36 16.21 1.10
C LEU A 165 9.28 15.81 -0.05
N GLY A 166 9.02 16.27 -1.29
CA GLY A 166 9.72 15.76 -2.48
C GLY A 166 9.45 14.27 -2.73
N PHE A 167 8.38 13.73 -2.13
CA PHE A 167 7.99 12.33 -2.30
C PHE A 167 7.49 12.07 -3.72
N LYS A 168 7.88 10.91 -4.29
CA LYS A 168 7.35 10.46 -5.58
C LYS A 168 7.33 8.94 -5.65
N ALA A 169 6.14 8.35 -5.78
CA ALA A 169 6.00 6.92 -6.03
C ALA A 169 6.27 6.61 -7.50
N THR A 170 7.43 6.05 -7.81
CA THR A 170 7.92 5.86 -9.18
C THR A 170 7.74 4.44 -9.70
N ARG A 171 7.72 3.44 -8.81
CA ARG A 171 7.67 2.04 -9.18
C ARG A 171 6.29 1.65 -9.71
N SER A 172 6.28 0.82 -10.75
CA SER A 172 5.05 0.38 -11.44
C SER A 172 4.37 -0.79 -10.73
N LEU A 173 3.16 -1.16 -11.17
CA LEU A 173 2.49 -2.38 -10.75
C LEU A 173 3.31 -3.62 -11.11
N ASP A 174 3.93 -3.63 -12.30
CA ASP A 174 4.79 -4.73 -12.73
C ASP A 174 6.01 -4.90 -11.81
N ASP A 175 6.60 -3.79 -11.33
CA ASP A 175 7.69 -3.83 -10.34
C ASP A 175 7.21 -4.44 -9.02
N MET A 176 6.05 -4.01 -8.52
CA MET A 176 5.46 -4.56 -7.29
C MET A 176 5.24 -6.08 -7.39
N CYS A 177 4.62 -6.53 -8.48
CA CYS A 177 4.33 -7.95 -8.69
C CYS A 177 5.60 -8.78 -8.90
N ARG A 178 6.56 -8.28 -9.71
CA ARG A 178 7.83 -8.95 -9.97
C ARG A 178 8.65 -9.12 -8.69
N ASP A 179 8.77 -8.07 -7.90
CA ASP A 179 9.63 -8.09 -6.72
C ASP A 179 9.00 -8.92 -5.60
N LEU A 180 7.66 -8.86 -5.45
CA LEU A 180 6.94 -9.76 -4.55
C LEU A 180 7.09 -11.22 -4.97
N TRP A 181 6.94 -11.53 -6.26
CA TRP A 181 7.11 -12.89 -6.76
C TRP A 181 8.53 -13.38 -6.57
N ASN A 182 9.54 -12.54 -6.83
CA ASN A 182 10.93 -12.87 -6.59
C ASN A 182 11.19 -13.23 -5.12
N TRP A 183 10.61 -12.47 -4.18
CA TRP A 183 10.65 -12.81 -2.77
C TRP A 183 9.98 -14.15 -2.47
N GLN A 184 8.71 -14.30 -2.87
CA GLN A 184 7.90 -15.46 -2.48
C GLN A 184 8.45 -16.80 -3.05
N LYS A 185 8.93 -16.81 -4.29
CA LYS A 185 9.51 -18.04 -4.88
C LYS A 185 10.82 -18.44 -4.24
N ASN A 186 11.63 -17.47 -3.76
CA ASN A 186 12.89 -17.73 -3.07
C ASN A 186 12.69 -18.11 -1.60
N ASN A 187 11.55 -17.72 -1.02
CA ASN A 187 11.19 -17.95 0.37
C ASN A 187 9.77 -18.54 0.45
N PRO A 188 9.53 -19.74 -0.07
CA PRO A 188 8.19 -20.31 -0.15
C PRO A 188 7.57 -20.52 1.24
N ASN A 189 8.38 -20.69 2.27
CA ASN A 189 7.94 -20.89 3.65
C ASN A 189 8.06 -19.63 4.52
N GLY A 190 8.52 -18.52 3.95
CA GLY A 190 8.79 -17.29 4.68
C GLY A 190 10.24 -17.20 5.19
N TYR A 191 10.45 -16.42 6.23
CA TYR A 191 11.74 -16.41 6.95
C TYR A 191 11.89 -17.66 7.80
N ASP A 192 13.10 -18.23 7.84
CA ASP A 192 13.46 -19.39 8.69
C ASP A 192 13.41 -19.04 10.20
#